data_11a3a47fcf8c6d13f9d0152124ac9e1a
#
_entry.id   11a3a47fcf8c6d13f9d0152124ac9e1a
#
_cell.length_a   1.000
_cell.length_b   1.000
_cell.length_c   1.000
_cell.angle_alpha   90.00
_cell.angle_beta   90.00
_cell.angle_gamma   90.00
#
_symmetry.space_group_name_H-M   'P 1'
#
loop_
_entity.id
_entity.type
_entity.pdbx_description
1 polymer ?
#
loop_
_entity_poly.entity_id
_entity_poly.type
_entity_poly.pdbx_seq_one_letter_code
_entity_poly.pdbx_strand_id
1 'polypeptide(L)'
;MKKNNSIKIIFSLFLLLIIGITGTTLIAQDIDTTKIKNKEFNENVVFYPQHQDDEILWGVSAITKAIEERGADNVYIVLVSDGSGVNVFTRNPIFTKIPRKEKEKLRNNEFKAALQELGVKDKNIIILADEDNKLGTHYELMEKTILKFEQELGSVTHIAHHYKYDDHIMHRKNGEVLKRLRDEHKIKDARYFMKPKYVKDIPEEKREYYKSETEEERDKAKKAINQYKTIDVNKGKLGIGYTSAHSYFDNLYKDPNYTSVLSVYWRIRRLKIFNRLWFYL
;
A
#
# COMPACT_ATOMS: atom_id res chain seq x y z
N MET A 1 -71.08 -18.00 20.13
CA MET A 1 -69.72 -18.18 20.68
C MET A 1 -68.64 -18.02 19.60
N LYS A 2 -68.48 -16.84 18.98
CA LYS A 2 -67.45 -16.60 17.93
C LYS A 2 -66.59 -15.33 18.18
N LYS A 3 -66.68 -14.67 19.35
CA LYS A 3 -66.04 -13.40 19.62
C LYS A 3 -64.68 -13.47 20.32
N ASN A 4 -64.24 -14.67 20.82
CA ASN A 4 -63.00 -14.78 21.61
C ASN A 4 -61.73 -15.12 20.81
N ASN A 5 -61.84 -15.59 19.58
CA ASN A 5 -60.67 -15.98 18.80
C ASN A 5 -59.98 -14.78 18.11
N SER A 6 -60.75 -13.73 17.73
CA SER A 6 -60.18 -12.53 17.07
C SER A 6 -59.34 -11.71 18.03
N ILE A 7 -59.70 -11.62 19.31
CA ILE A 7 -58.95 -10.89 20.31
C ILE A 7 -57.59 -11.55 20.63
N LYS A 8 -57.56 -12.89 20.66
CA LYS A 8 -56.31 -13.63 20.88
C LYS A 8 -55.32 -13.50 19.71
N ILE A 9 -55.80 -13.45 18.49
CA ILE A 9 -54.96 -13.26 17.30
C ILE A 9 -54.37 -11.84 17.26
N ILE A 10 -55.16 -10.80 17.61
CA ILE A 10 -54.69 -9.41 17.68
C ILE A 10 -53.64 -9.24 18.79
N PHE A 11 -53.84 -9.90 19.95
CA PHE A 11 -52.84 -9.85 21.05
C PHE A 11 -51.53 -10.58 20.70
N SER A 12 -51.58 -11.71 19.99
CA SER A 12 -50.40 -12.43 19.52
C SER A 12 -49.62 -11.63 18.46
N LEU A 13 -50.33 -10.96 17.54
CA LEU A 13 -49.68 -10.08 16.53
C LEU A 13 -49.06 -8.85 17.17
N PHE A 14 -49.69 -8.27 18.21
CA PHE A 14 -49.13 -7.12 18.93
C PHE A 14 -47.89 -7.50 19.75
N LEU A 15 -47.88 -8.70 20.36
CA LEU A 15 -46.75 -9.23 21.11
C LEU A 15 -45.55 -9.52 20.18
N LEU A 16 -45.80 -10.07 18.99
CA LEU A 16 -44.77 -10.27 17.96
C LEU A 16 -44.21 -8.96 17.40
N LEU A 17 -45.04 -7.91 17.30
CA LEU A 17 -44.60 -6.60 16.89
C LEU A 17 -43.71 -5.93 17.95
N ILE A 18 -44.03 -6.07 19.24
CA ILE A 18 -43.24 -5.55 20.34
C ILE A 18 -41.89 -6.27 20.46
N ILE A 19 -41.86 -7.60 20.26
CA ILE A 19 -40.61 -8.38 20.25
C ILE A 19 -39.76 -8.01 19.02
N GLY A 20 -40.38 -7.70 17.87
CA GLY A 20 -39.69 -7.21 16.67
C GLY A 20 -39.10 -5.82 16.83
N ILE A 21 -39.71 -4.95 17.63
CA ILE A 21 -39.23 -3.57 17.85
C ILE A 21 -38.18 -3.53 18.99
N THR A 22 -38.24 -4.40 19.97
CA THR A 22 -37.23 -4.49 21.05
C THR A 22 -36.00 -5.29 20.67
N GLY A 23 -36.08 -6.11 19.61
CA GLY A 23 -34.93 -6.88 19.09
C GLY A 23 -34.01 -6.10 18.17
N THR A 24 -34.32 -4.87 17.79
CA THR A 24 -33.51 -4.03 16.88
C THR A 24 -32.87 -2.80 17.54
N THR A 25 -32.86 -2.69 18.86
CA THR A 25 -31.80 -1.94 19.51
C THR A 25 -30.54 -2.81 19.48
N LEU A 26 -30.01 -3.01 18.28
CA LEU A 26 -28.59 -3.23 18.12
C LEU A 26 -27.91 -2.11 18.89
N ILE A 27 -27.30 -2.48 20.01
CA ILE A 27 -26.28 -1.72 20.67
C ILE A 27 -25.28 -1.41 19.55
N ALA A 28 -25.35 -0.19 18.98
CA ALA A 28 -24.21 0.40 18.36
C ALA A 28 -23.19 0.47 19.51
N GLN A 29 -22.39 -0.59 19.68
CA GLN A 29 -21.15 -0.46 20.40
C GLN A 29 -20.41 0.64 19.64
N ASP A 30 -20.27 1.79 20.30
CA ASP A 30 -19.23 2.73 19.96
C ASP A 30 -17.94 1.93 19.92
N ILE A 31 -17.58 1.47 18.73
CA ILE A 31 -16.26 0.92 18.49
C ILE A 31 -15.36 2.12 18.66
N ASP A 32 -14.72 2.20 19.81
CA ASP A 32 -13.69 3.18 20.12
C ASP A 32 -12.58 2.99 19.05
N THR A 33 -12.71 3.73 17.94
CA THR A 33 -11.78 3.72 16.82
C THR A 33 -10.39 4.23 17.20
N THR A 34 -10.21 4.66 18.46
CA THR A 34 -8.92 5.17 18.97
C THR A 34 -7.90 4.05 19.26
N LYS A 35 -8.22 2.76 19.04
CA LYS A 35 -7.35 1.63 19.42
C LYS A 35 -7.21 0.49 18.41
N ILE A 36 -7.28 0.75 17.12
CA ILE A 36 -6.70 -0.22 16.17
C ILE A 36 -5.18 -0.01 16.23
N LYS A 37 -4.53 -0.76 17.11
CA LYS A 37 -3.07 -0.76 17.19
C LYS A 37 -2.55 -1.47 15.93
N ASN A 38 -1.73 -0.77 15.14
CA ASN A 38 -1.01 -1.39 14.03
C ASN A 38 -0.24 -2.62 14.55
N LYS A 39 -0.21 -3.68 13.76
CA LYS A 39 0.68 -4.81 14.04
C LYS A 39 2.12 -4.34 13.84
N GLU A 40 2.99 -4.60 14.79
CA GLU A 40 4.41 -4.29 14.66
C GLU A 40 5.00 -4.91 13.39
N PHE A 41 6.01 -4.28 12.82
CA PHE A 41 6.78 -4.89 11.75
C PHE A 41 7.59 -6.09 12.28
N ASN A 42 7.89 -7.04 11.43
CA ASN A 42 8.87 -8.07 11.74
C ASN A 42 10.28 -7.45 11.86
N GLU A 43 11.27 -8.24 12.23
CA GLU A 43 12.64 -7.79 12.45
C GLU A 43 13.22 -7.06 11.23
N ASN A 44 12.91 -7.54 10.04
CA ASN A 44 13.31 -6.93 8.77
C ASN A 44 12.07 -6.45 8.01
N VAL A 45 12.18 -5.33 7.30
CA VAL A 45 11.07 -4.75 6.53
C VAL A 45 11.54 -4.44 5.13
N VAL A 46 10.83 -4.97 4.13
CA VAL A 46 11.17 -4.78 2.72
C VAL A 46 9.99 -4.19 1.96
N PHE A 47 10.19 -3.02 1.38
CA PHE A 47 9.21 -2.33 0.55
C PHE A 47 9.53 -2.53 -0.92
N TYR A 48 8.51 -2.80 -1.74
CA TYR A 48 8.63 -3.06 -3.19
C TYR A 48 7.83 -2.01 -3.98
N PRO A 49 8.26 -0.74 -4.05
CA PRO A 49 7.64 0.25 -4.93
C PRO A 49 7.76 -0.20 -6.39
N GLN A 50 6.70 -0.01 -7.18
CA GLN A 50 6.69 -0.34 -8.60
C GLN A 50 7.49 0.68 -9.41
N HIS A 51 7.31 1.98 -9.09
CA HIS A 51 8.00 3.09 -9.74
C HIS A 51 8.68 3.97 -8.69
N GLN A 52 9.62 4.77 -9.15
CA GLN A 52 10.19 5.86 -8.35
C GLN A 52 9.07 6.89 -8.10
N ASP A 53 8.78 7.22 -6.89
CA ASP A 53 7.72 8.06 -6.31
C ASP A 53 6.70 7.27 -5.46
N ASP A 54 6.44 6.01 -5.75
CA ASP A 54 5.45 5.19 -5.03
C ASP A 54 5.79 5.02 -3.54
N GLU A 55 7.07 4.89 -3.20
CA GLU A 55 7.55 4.73 -1.82
C GLU A 55 7.24 5.96 -0.97
N ILE A 56 7.26 7.14 -1.58
CA ILE A 56 6.92 8.38 -0.89
C ILE A 56 5.40 8.61 -0.92
N LEU A 57 4.77 8.45 -2.07
CA LEU A 57 3.34 8.74 -2.23
C LEU A 57 2.45 7.86 -1.35
N TRP A 58 2.85 6.61 -1.13
CA TRP A 58 2.01 5.63 -0.42
C TRP A 58 2.64 5.10 0.87
N GLY A 59 3.95 5.33 1.09
CA GLY A 59 4.72 4.68 2.15
C GLY A 59 5.56 5.58 3.03
N VAL A 60 5.60 6.89 2.83
CA VAL A 60 6.55 7.80 3.50
C VAL A 60 6.57 7.63 5.03
N SER A 61 5.42 7.69 5.70
CA SER A 61 5.34 7.51 7.16
C SER A 61 5.49 6.05 7.59
N ALA A 62 5.12 5.08 6.74
CA ALA A 62 5.35 3.67 7.03
C ALA A 62 6.85 3.30 6.99
N ILE A 63 7.62 3.88 6.06
CA ILE A 63 9.08 3.70 5.97
C ILE A 63 9.75 4.35 7.19
N THR A 64 9.38 5.59 7.54
CA THR A 64 9.90 6.27 8.74
C THR A 64 9.66 5.42 9.98
N LYS A 65 8.42 4.93 10.14
CA LYS A 65 8.06 4.08 11.28
C LYS A 65 8.82 2.74 11.31
N ALA A 66 9.01 2.13 10.15
CA ALA A 66 9.82 0.90 10.05
C ALA A 66 11.27 1.14 10.50
N ILE A 67 11.87 2.28 10.12
CA ILE A 67 13.22 2.66 10.55
C ILE A 67 13.28 2.91 12.07
N GLU A 68 12.26 3.56 12.64
CA GLU A 68 12.19 3.77 14.09
C GLU A 68 12.05 2.47 14.87
N GLU A 69 11.20 1.55 14.42
CA GLU A 69 10.95 0.29 15.10
C GLU A 69 12.08 -0.73 14.95
N ARG A 70 12.74 -0.76 13.80
CA ARG A 70 13.67 -1.86 13.42
C ARG A 70 15.10 -1.40 13.14
N GLY A 71 15.32 -0.09 13.06
CA GLY A 71 16.60 0.49 12.68
C GLY A 71 16.83 0.49 11.17
N ALA A 72 17.60 1.46 10.69
CA ALA A 72 17.87 1.66 9.26
C ALA A 72 18.66 0.50 8.60
N ASP A 73 19.31 -0.36 9.37
CA ASP A 73 20.02 -1.54 8.84
C ASP A 73 19.04 -2.63 8.38
N ASN A 74 17.84 -2.65 8.92
CA ASN A 74 16.84 -3.70 8.73
C ASN A 74 15.67 -3.27 7.84
N VAL A 75 15.74 -2.08 7.20
CA VAL A 75 14.73 -1.56 6.27
C VAL A 75 15.32 -1.47 4.87
N TYR A 76 14.68 -2.16 3.92
CA TYR A 76 15.12 -2.30 2.53
C TYR A 76 14.07 -1.77 1.59
N ILE A 77 14.50 -1.12 0.49
CA ILE A 77 13.62 -0.64 -0.57
C ILE A 77 14.08 -1.25 -1.89
N VAL A 78 13.20 -2.01 -2.54
CA VAL A 78 13.47 -2.74 -3.79
C VAL A 78 12.62 -2.16 -4.91
N LEU A 79 13.22 -1.34 -5.76
CA LEU A 79 12.54 -0.75 -6.91
C LEU A 79 12.34 -1.76 -8.02
N VAL A 80 11.09 -1.94 -8.47
CA VAL A 80 10.71 -3.05 -9.37
C VAL A 80 10.81 -2.69 -10.84
N SER A 81 10.67 -1.41 -11.23
CA SER A 81 10.82 -0.98 -12.63
C SER A 81 11.83 0.14 -12.81
N ASP A 82 12.34 0.28 -14.04
CA ASP A 82 13.27 1.34 -14.42
C ASP A 82 12.62 2.75 -14.48
N GLY A 83 11.29 2.82 -14.54
CA GLY A 83 10.55 4.08 -14.60
C GLY A 83 10.76 4.94 -15.86
N SER A 84 11.55 4.48 -16.83
CA SER A 84 11.88 5.23 -18.03
C SER A 84 10.71 5.47 -18.99
N GLY A 85 9.59 4.74 -18.79
CA GLY A 85 8.39 4.81 -19.63
C GLY A 85 7.37 5.87 -19.19
N VAL A 86 7.66 6.69 -18.17
CA VAL A 86 6.70 7.69 -17.68
C VAL A 86 6.37 8.75 -18.74
N ASN A 87 5.11 9.19 -18.77
CA ASN A 87 4.59 10.11 -19.79
C ASN A 87 5.34 11.45 -19.89
N VAL A 88 6.00 11.91 -18.84
CA VAL A 88 6.81 13.14 -18.86
C VAL A 88 7.88 13.04 -19.96
N PHE A 89 8.49 11.89 -20.13
CA PHE A 89 9.52 11.66 -21.12
C PHE A 89 9.03 11.61 -22.57
N THR A 90 7.75 11.35 -22.78
CA THR A 90 7.16 11.31 -24.13
C THR A 90 6.47 12.61 -24.51
N ARG A 91 5.94 13.34 -23.50
CA ARG A 91 5.19 14.59 -23.74
C ARG A 91 6.07 15.84 -23.80
N ASN A 92 7.24 15.81 -23.18
CA ASN A 92 8.14 16.95 -23.17
C ASN A 92 9.26 16.76 -24.20
N PRO A 93 9.37 17.63 -25.24
CA PRO A 93 10.36 17.48 -26.31
C PRO A 93 11.82 17.43 -25.82
N ILE A 94 12.13 18.06 -24.68
CA ILE A 94 13.47 18.05 -24.06
C ILE A 94 13.92 16.60 -23.78
N PHE A 95 13.00 15.73 -23.39
CA PHE A 95 13.30 14.36 -22.98
C PHE A 95 13.18 13.32 -24.11
N THR A 96 12.59 13.66 -25.27
CA THR A 96 12.33 12.68 -26.32
C THR A 96 13.58 12.04 -26.89
N LYS A 97 14.68 12.82 -26.96
CA LYS A 97 15.98 12.37 -27.49
C LYS A 97 16.90 11.76 -26.43
N ILE A 98 16.54 11.83 -25.14
CA ILE A 98 17.36 11.25 -24.08
C ILE A 98 17.28 9.73 -24.13
N PRO A 99 18.42 9.01 -24.09
CA PRO A 99 18.44 7.55 -24.05
C PRO A 99 17.66 7.00 -22.85
N ARG A 100 17.09 5.80 -23.01
CA ARG A 100 16.26 5.18 -21.97
C ARG A 100 17.00 5.02 -20.63
N LYS A 101 18.28 4.62 -20.67
CA LYS A 101 19.12 4.49 -19.46
C LYS A 101 19.33 5.83 -18.74
N GLU A 102 19.45 6.93 -19.48
CA GLU A 102 19.54 8.24 -18.86
C GLU A 102 18.21 8.71 -18.24
N LYS A 103 17.07 8.37 -18.86
CA LYS A 103 15.74 8.61 -18.27
C LYS A 103 15.58 7.88 -16.94
N GLU A 104 15.99 6.62 -16.88
CA GLU A 104 16.03 5.83 -15.65
C GLU A 104 16.91 6.52 -14.59
N LYS A 105 18.13 6.92 -14.95
CA LYS A 105 19.07 7.58 -14.05
C LYS A 105 18.49 8.86 -13.44
N LEU A 106 17.82 9.69 -14.23
CA LEU A 106 17.16 10.90 -13.72
C LEU A 106 16.14 10.56 -12.63
N ARG A 107 15.31 9.53 -12.83
CA ARG A 107 14.35 9.09 -11.82
C ARG A 107 15.01 8.47 -10.60
N ASN A 108 16.05 7.64 -10.82
CA ASN A 108 16.78 7.00 -9.72
C ASN A 108 17.49 8.02 -8.82
N ASN A 109 17.93 9.16 -9.36
CA ASN A 109 18.52 10.24 -8.58
C ASN A 109 17.50 10.89 -7.62
N GLU A 110 16.26 11.14 -8.08
CA GLU A 110 15.18 11.65 -7.24
C GLU A 110 14.81 10.62 -6.16
N PHE A 111 14.64 9.37 -6.55
CA PHE A 111 14.30 8.24 -5.67
C PHE A 111 15.32 8.03 -4.55
N LYS A 112 16.61 7.90 -4.91
CA LYS A 112 17.68 7.73 -3.91
C LYS A 112 17.75 8.92 -2.97
N ALA A 113 17.68 10.15 -3.49
CA ALA A 113 17.71 11.35 -2.67
C ALA A 113 16.52 11.41 -1.68
N ALA A 114 15.31 11.01 -2.10
CA ALA A 114 14.15 10.98 -1.23
C ALA A 114 14.31 9.94 -0.10
N LEU A 115 14.78 8.74 -0.42
CA LEU A 115 15.03 7.69 0.58
C LEU A 115 16.14 8.04 1.57
N GLN A 116 17.18 8.73 1.13
CA GLN A 116 18.26 9.23 2.01
C GLN A 116 17.74 10.24 3.04
N GLU A 117 16.78 11.12 2.66
CA GLU A 117 16.15 12.04 3.62
C GLU A 117 15.33 11.31 4.70
N LEU A 118 14.77 10.14 4.38
CA LEU A 118 14.10 9.28 5.36
C LEU A 118 15.07 8.50 6.24
N GLY A 119 16.36 8.45 5.89
CA GLY A 119 17.38 7.70 6.60
C GLY A 119 17.57 6.25 6.13
N VAL A 120 17.05 5.87 4.98
CA VAL A 120 17.32 4.56 4.35
C VAL A 120 18.79 4.51 3.93
N LYS A 121 19.50 3.45 4.29
CA LYS A 121 20.91 3.29 3.94
C LYS A 121 21.09 2.94 2.46
N ASP A 122 22.08 3.50 1.79
CA ASP A 122 22.34 3.25 0.36
C ASP A 122 22.47 1.77 0.02
N LYS A 123 23.14 0.98 0.89
CA LYS A 123 23.29 -0.48 0.72
C LYS A 123 21.95 -1.25 0.73
N ASN A 124 20.88 -0.64 1.26
CA ASN A 124 19.56 -1.20 1.39
C ASN A 124 18.59 -0.69 0.29
N ILE A 125 19.08 0.15 -0.63
CA ILE A 125 18.33 0.61 -1.80
C ILE A 125 18.74 -0.25 -3.00
N ILE A 126 17.85 -1.14 -3.41
CA ILE A 126 18.08 -2.11 -4.48
C ILE A 126 17.24 -1.71 -5.69
N ILE A 127 17.85 -1.62 -6.84
CA ILE A 127 17.18 -1.30 -8.11
C ILE A 127 17.31 -2.53 -9.01
N LEU A 128 16.19 -3.23 -9.23
CA LEU A 128 16.21 -4.51 -9.95
C LEU A 128 16.67 -4.38 -11.40
N ALA A 129 16.49 -3.23 -12.03
CA ALA A 129 17.01 -2.93 -13.36
C ALA A 129 18.56 -2.89 -13.41
N ASP A 130 19.20 -2.54 -12.30
CA ASP A 130 20.67 -2.55 -12.20
C ASP A 130 21.20 -3.97 -11.94
N GLU A 131 20.43 -4.83 -11.22
CA GLU A 131 20.84 -6.20 -10.88
C GLU A 131 20.98 -7.11 -12.10
N ASP A 132 20.06 -7.04 -13.07
CA ASP A 132 20.13 -7.85 -14.29
C ASP A 132 20.55 -7.05 -15.53
N ASN A 133 20.88 -5.77 -15.35
CA ASN A 133 21.30 -4.84 -16.40
C ASN A 133 20.30 -4.74 -17.56
N LYS A 134 19.01 -4.92 -17.29
CA LYS A 134 17.93 -4.77 -18.25
C LYS A 134 17.01 -3.62 -17.87
N LEU A 135 16.36 -3.06 -18.88
CA LEU A 135 15.35 -2.01 -18.69
C LEU A 135 13.95 -2.63 -18.70
N GLY A 136 13.02 -2.04 -17.94
CA GLY A 136 11.63 -2.46 -17.88
C GLY A 136 11.14 -2.75 -16.45
N THR A 137 10.24 -3.72 -16.36
CA THR A 137 9.67 -4.19 -15.10
C THR A 137 10.12 -5.60 -14.79
N HIS A 138 10.53 -5.86 -13.56
CA HIS A 138 11.26 -7.05 -13.16
C HIS A 138 10.49 -7.91 -12.14
N TYR A 139 9.27 -8.37 -12.47
CA TYR A 139 8.43 -9.17 -11.56
C TYR A 139 9.06 -10.53 -11.20
N GLU A 140 9.73 -11.20 -12.13
CA GLU A 140 10.40 -12.47 -11.84
C GLU A 140 11.60 -12.27 -10.90
N LEU A 141 12.36 -11.19 -11.09
CA LEU A 141 13.46 -10.86 -10.19
C LEU A 141 12.96 -10.40 -8.83
N MET A 142 11.86 -9.62 -8.79
CA MET A 142 11.17 -9.29 -7.54
C MET A 142 10.78 -10.55 -6.76
N GLU A 143 10.19 -11.56 -7.42
CA GLU A 143 9.85 -12.83 -6.77
C GLU A 143 11.07 -13.52 -6.18
N LYS A 144 12.14 -13.63 -6.95
CA LYS A 144 13.41 -14.23 -6.48
C LYS A 144 13.98 -13.46 -5.28
N THR A 145 13.93 -12.12 -5.32
CA THR A 145 14.40 -11.24 -4.24
C THR A 145 13.55 -11.40 -2.98
N ILE A 146 12.22 -11.49 -3.10
CA ILE A 146 11.33 -11.76 -1.96
C ILE A 146 11.70 -13.09 -1.30
N LEU A 147 11.84 -14.17 -2.08
CA LEU A 147 12.18 -15.49 -1.57
C LEU A 147 13.57 -15.53 -0.93
N LYS A 148 14.54 -14.83 -1.52
CA LYS A 148 15.88 -14.68 -0.97
C LYS A 148 15.84 -14.00 0.40
N PHE A 149 15.15 -12.87 0.54
CA PHE A 149 15.02 -12.17 1.81
C PHE A 149 14.30 -13.00 2.87
N GLU A 150 13.20 -13.68 2.51
CA GLU A 150 12.50 -14.57 3.46
C GLU A 150 13.41 -15.68 3.97
N GLN A 151 14.27 -16.22 3.11
CA GLN A 151 15.22 -17.29 3.47
C GLN A 151 16.40 -16.78 4.29
N GLU A 152 17.02 -15.66 3.90
CA GLU A 152 18.26 -15.16 4.49
C GLU A 152 18.02 -14.37 5.79
N LEU A 153 16.94 -13.61 5.86
CA LEU A 153 16.63 -12.75 7.00
C LEU A 153 15.61 -13.38 7.98
N GLY A 154 14.85 -14.37 7.54
CA GLY A 154 13.96 -15.22 8.37
C GLY A 154 12.70 -14.55 8.89
N SER A 155 12.78 -13.38 9.52
CA SER A 155 11.65 -12.61 10.08
C SER A 155 11.46 -11.34 9.28
N VAL A 156 10.63 -11.41 8.22
CA VAL A 156 10.46 -10.31 7.25
C VAL A 156 9.01 -9.89 7.13
N THR A 157 8.75 -8.57 7.13
CA THR A 157 7.52 -7.97 6.63
C THR A 157 7.76 -7.49 5.21
N HIS A 158 7.06 -8.07 4.24
CA HIS A 158 7.10 -7.67 2.84
C HIS A 158 5.95 -6.74 2.51
N ILE A 159 6.22 -5.61 1.85
CA ILE A 159 5.23 -4.57 1.54
C ILE A 159 5.27 -4.25 0.04
N ALA A 160 4.19 -4.52 -0.68
CA ALA A 160 4.03 -4.28 -2.11
C ALA A 160 2.77 -3.46 -2.39
N HIS A 161 2.46 -3.19 -3.65
CA HIS A 161 1.18 -2.56 -4.00
C HIS A 161 0.00 -3.49 -3.78
N HIS A 162 -1.21 -2.92 -3.62
CA HIS A 162 -2.38 -3.77 -3.42
C HIS A 162 -2.81 -4.45 -4.74
N TYR A 163 -2.87 -5.78 -4.73
CA TYR A 163 -3.15 -6.63 -5.89
C TYR A 163 -4.54 -6.43 -6.55
N LYS A 164 -5.47 -5.75 -5.86
CA LYS A 164 -6.85 -5.53 -6.33
C LYS A 164 -7.26 -4.07 -6.31
N TYR A 165 -7.01 -3.39 -5.20
CA TYR A 165 -7.48 -2.02 -4.96
C TYR A 165 -6.39 -1.02 -5.33
N ASP A 166 -6.09 -0.96 -6.62
CA ASP A 166 -5.23 0.01 -7.28
C ASP A 166 -5.71 0.19 -8.73
N ASP A 167 -5.65 1.40 -9.26
CA ASP A 167 -6.05 1.71 -10.63
C ASP A 167 -4.93 1.47 -11.65
N HIS A 168 -3.67 1.37 -11.19
CA HIS A 168 -2.54 1.13 -12.06
C HIS A 168 -2.28 -0.37 -12.24
N ILE A 169 -2.31 -0.85 -13.50
CA ILE A 169 -2.17 -2.27 -13.80
C ILE A 169 -0.82 -2.86 -13.32
N MET A 170 0.27 -2.10 -13.41
CA MET A 170 1.58 -2.56 -12.97
C MET A 170 1.66 -2.68 -11.45
N HIS A 171 1.01 -1.79 -10.70
CA HIS A 171 0.87 -1.90 -9.25
C HIS A 171 0.13 -3.19 -8.86
N ARG A 172 -0.99 -3.48 -9.52
CA ARG A 172 -1.71 -4.73 -9.23
C ARG A 172 -0.87 -5.97 -9.51
N LYS A 173 -0.13 -6.00 -10.64
CA LYS A 173 0.79 -7.11 -10.95
C LYS A 173 1.90 -7.27 -9.91
N ASN A 174 2.48 -6.16 -9.45
CA ASN A 174 3.44 -6.12 -8.36
C ASN A 174 2.85 -6.78 -7.09
N GLY A 175 1.65 -6.34 -6.68
CA GLY A 175 0.93 -6.92 -5.55
C GLY A 175 0.53 -8.39 -5.73
N GLU A 176 0.23 -8.82 -6.96
CA GLU A 176 -0.11 -10.22 -7.28
C GLU A 176 1.09 -11.15 -7.03
N VAL A 177 2.33 -10.70 -7.28
CA VAL A 177 3.55 -11.47 -6.95
C VAL A 177 3.58 -11.75 -5.44
N LEU A 178 3.47 -10.72 -4.63
CA LEU A 178 3.52 -10.87 -3.17
C LEU A 178 2.33 -11.70 -2.64
N LYS A 179 1.12 -11.44 -3.16
CA LYS A 179 -0.08 -12.20 -2.79
C LYS A 179 0.05 -13.67 -3.08
N ARG A 180 0.54 -14.04 -4.26
CA ARG A 180 0.74 -15.43 -4.66
C ARG A 180 1.72 -16.14 -3.71
N LEU A 181 2.86 -15.53 -3.42
CA LEU A 181 3.84 -16.09 -2.49
C LEU A 181 3.26 -16.28 -1.08
N ARG A 182 2.40 -15.36 -0.63
CA ARG A 182 1.70 -15.48 0.64
C ARG A 182 0.63 -16.58 0.63
N ASP A 183 -0.12 -16.70 -0.47
CA ASP A 183 -1.13 -17.77 -0.65
C ASP A 183 -0.49 -19.17 -0.67
N GLU A 184 0.70 -19.27 -1.26
CA GLU A 184 1.51 -20.49 -1.34
C GLU A 184 2.30 -20.77 -0.05
N HIS A 185 2.13 -19.94 0.99
CA HIS A 185 2.85 -20.05 2.27
C HIS A 185 4.38 -19.97 2.16
N LYS A 186 4.90 -19.37 1.08
CA LYS A 186 6.33 -19.15 0.86
C LYS A 186 6.89 -17.96 1.65
N ILE A 187 6.01 -17.06 2.08
CA ILE A 187 6.33 -15.93 2.95
C ILE A 187 5.33 -15.83 4.09
N LYS A 188 5.73 -15.23 5.22
CA LYS A 188 4.93 -15.24 6.47
C LYS A 188 4.13 -13.96 6.70
N ASP A 189 4.64 -12.79 6.32
CA ASP A 189 3.96 -11.50 6.51
C ASP A 189 3.96 -10.70 5.21
N ALA A 190 2.77 -10.30 4.76
CA ALA A 190 2.56 -9.50 3.57
C ALA A 190 1.60 -8.35 3.86
N ARG A 191 2.00 -7.13 3.53
CA ARG A 191 1.21 -5.91 3.62
C ARG A 191 1.21 -5.19 2.27
N TYR A 192 0.27 -4.27 2.09
CA TYR A 192 0.05 -3.65 0.78
C TYR A 192 -0.17 -2.15 0.93
N PHE A 193 0.54 -1.35 0.13
CA PHE A 193 0.27 0.07 -0.03
C PHE A 193 -1.17 0.33 -0.46
N MET A 194 -1.80 1.31 0.15
CA MET A 194 -3.16 1.73 -0.18
C MET A 194 -3.19 3.17 -0.67
N LYS A 195 -3.71 3.36 -1.88
CA LYS A 195 -4.06 4.71 -2.34
C LYS A 195 -5.27 5.23 -1.55
N PRO A 196 -5.29 6.49 -1.12
CA PRO A 196 -6.36 7.05 -0.26
C PRO A 196 -7.77 6.75 -0.73
N LYS A 197 -8.03 6.80 -2.05
CA LYS A 197 -9.37 6.57 -2.62
C LYS A 197 -9.91 5.15 -2.42
N TYR A 198 -9.05 4.16 -2.17
CA TYR A 198 -9.42 2.76 -1.98
C TYR A 198 -9.40 2.30 -0.52
N VAL A 199 -8.98 3.15 0.40
CA VAL A 199 -8.89 2.77 1.83
C VAL A 199 -10.24 2.28 2.35
N LYS A 200 -11.34 2.96 1.98
CA LYS A 200 -12.70 2.57 2.37
C LYS A 200 -13.15 1.18 1.88
N ASP A 201 -12.51 0.66 0.83
CA ASP A 201 -12.86 -0.65 0.25
C ASP A 201 -12.19 -1.83 1.01
N ILE A 202 -11.34 -1.51 1.98
CA ILE A 202 -10.67 -2.48 2.86
C ILE A 202 -11.44 -2.56 4.18
N PRO A 203 -11.68 -3.76 4.75
CA PRO A 203 -12.21 -3.88 6.10
C PRO A 203 -11.35 -3.10 7.10
N GLU A 204 -11.99 -2.42 8.05
CA GLU A 204 -11.29 -1.52 8.96
C GLU A 204 -10.20 -2.22 9.77
N GLU A 205 -10.51 -3.42 10.27
CA GLU A 205 -9.57 -4.26 11.03
C GLU A 205 -8.38 -4.79 10.20
N LYS A 206 -8.35 -4.49 8.90
CA LYS A 206 -7.25 -4.82 7.96
C LYS A 206 -6.45 -3.61 7.54
N ARG A 207 -6.76 -2.43 8.07
CA ARG A 207 -6.06 -1.17 7.77
C ARG A 207 -5.07 -0.87 8.87
N GLU A 208 -3.89 -0.48 8.49
CA GLU A 208 -2.85 0.03 9.38
C GLU A 208 -2.51 1.45 8.96
N TYR A 209 -2.52 2.39 9.91
CA TYR A 209 -2.28 3.81 9.67
C TYR A 209 -0.95 4.20 10.29
N TYR A 210 -0.06 4.74 9.47
CA TYR A 210 1.24 5.26 9.87
C TYR A 210 1.25 6.76 9.62
N LYS A 211 1.63 7.54 10.63
CA LYS A 211 1.60 9.00 10.60
C LYS A 211 2.93 9.55 11.06
N SER A 212 3.37 10.63 10.46
CA SER A 212 4.47 11.46 10.96
C SER A 212 3.92 12.34 12.09
N GLU A 213 4.04 11.88 13.35
CA GLU A 213 3.38 12.51 14.50
C GLU A 213 4.24 13.60 15.15
N THR A 214 5.57 13.48 15.07
CA THR A 214 6.50 14.49 15.59
C THR A 214 6.89 15.52 14.52
N GLU A 215 7.42 16.66 14.96
CA GLU A 215 7.92 17.68 14.05
C GLU A 215 9.10 17.15 13.22
N GLU A 216 9.99 16.37 13.85
CA GLU A 216 11.14 15.76 13.17
C GLU A 216 10.71 14.79 12.06
N GLU A 217 9.73 13.91 12.33
CA GLU A 217 9.18 12.99 11.32
C GLU A 217 8.54 13.74 10.16
N ARG A 218 7.76 14.79 10.45
CA ARG A 218 7.13 15.63 9.41
C ARG A 218 8.17 16.36 8.58
N ASP A 219 9.24 16.84 9.19
CA ASP A 219 10.33 17.52 8.47
C ASP A 219 11.07 16.53 7.55
N LYS A 220 11.38 15.32 8.02
CA LYS A 220 11.96 14.23 7.19
C LYS A 220 11.03 13.89 6.01
N ALA A 221 9.75 13.66 6.25
CA ALA A 221 8.78 13.39 5.21
C ALA A 221 8.72 14.52 4.18
N LYS A 222 8.65 15.77 4.63
CA LYS A 222 8.62 16.95 3.77
C LYS A 222 9.88 17.08 2.93
N LYS A 223 11.07 16.85 3.51
CA LYS A 223 12.35 16.87 2.77
C LYS A 223 12.38 15.78 1.70
N ALA A 224 11.96 14.56 2.03
CA ALA A 224 11.89 13.45 1.09
C ALA A 224 10.94 13.74 -0.09
N ILE A 225 9.73 14.23 0.19
CA ILE A 225 8.76 14.64 -0.83
C ILE A 225 9.36 15.74 -1.75
N ASN A 226 10.10 16.70 -1.17
CA ASN A 226 10.70 17.79 -1.92
C ASN A 226 11.80 17.32 -2.88
N GLN A 227 12.44 16.16 -2.65
CA GLN A 227 13.43 15.64 -3.59
C GLN A 227 12.84 15.37 -4.98
N TYR A 228 11.58 15.01 -5.06
CA TYR A 228 10.85 14.84 -6.32
C TYR A 228 10.42 16.13 -7.00
N LYS A 229 10.37 17.26 -6.27
CA LYS A 229 10.08 18.61 -6.82
C LYS A 229 11.35 19.37 -7.19
N THR A 230 12.47 19.01 -6.61
CA THR A 230 13.72 19.77 -6.74
C THR A 230 14.26 19.66 -8.16
N ILE A 231 14.58 20.80 -8.75
CA ILE A 231 15.35 20.90 -9.99
C ILE A 231 16.79 21.23 -9.61
N ASP A 232 17.68 20.26 -9.79
CA ASP A 232 19.11 20.38 -9.57
C ASP A 232 19.83 19.59 -10.68
N VAL A 233 20.18 20.31 -11.74
CA VAL A 233 20.80 19.74 -12.95
C VAL A 233 22.13 19.07 -12.62
N ASN A 234 22.91 19.63 -11.68
CA ASN A 234 24.22 19.07 -11.30
C ASN A 234 24.07 17.71 -10.61
N LYS A 235 22.95 17.49 -9.93
CA LYS A 235 22.62 16.21 -9.29
C LYS A 235 21.72 15.33 -10.18
N GLY A 236 21.45 15.75 -11.41
CA GLY A 236 20.57 15.02 -12.34
C GLY A 236 19.16 14.86 -11.81
N LYS A 237 18.60 15.86 -11.11
CA LYS A 237 17.22 15.92 -10.65
C LYS A 237 16.47 16.99 -11.43
N LEU A 238 15.36 16.63 -12.03
CA LEU A 238 14.61 17.51 -12.93
C LEU A 238 13.11 17.60 -12.58
N GLY A 239 12.71 17.16 -11.39
CA GLY A 239 11.33 17.19 -10.94
C GLY A 239 10.43 16.24 -11.72
N ILE A 240 10.98 15.13 -12.24
CA ILE A 240 10.25 14.18 -13.10
C ILE A 240 9.14 13.49 -12.32
N GLY A 241 9.42 13.02 -11.11
CA GLY A 241 8.43 12.34 -10.27
C GLY A 241 7.27 13.27 -9.95
N TYR A 242 7.53 14.47 -9.47
CA TYR A 242 6.47 15.45 -9.21
C TYR A 242 5.66 15.78 -10.47
N THR A 243 6.34 16.04 -11.60
CA THR A 243 5.64 16.36 -12.86
C THR A 243 4.76 15.20 -13.33
N SER A 244 5.16 13.95 -13.09
CA SER A 244 4.40 12.76 -13.49
C SER A 244 3.17 12.50 -12.62
N ALA A 245 3.24 12.86 -11.33
CA ALA A 245 2.26 12.49 -10.31
C ALA A 245 1.83 13.68 -9.41
N HIS A 246 1.91 14.92 -9.94
CA HIS A 246 1.74 16.16 -9.17
C HIS A 246 0.50 16.18 -8.29
N SER A 247 -0.65 15.73 -8.78
CA SER A 247 -1.90 15.73 -8.01
C SER A 247 -1.84 14.81 -6.75
N TYR A 248 -1.09 13.73 -6.81
CA TYR A 248 -0.87 12.86 -5.65
C TYR A 248 0.09 13.51 -4.64
N PHE A 249 1.17 14.13 -5.12
CA PHE A 249 2.07 14.91 -4.27
C PHE A 249 1.35 16.08 -3.60
N ASP A 250 0.54 16.84 -4.34
CA ASP A 250 -0.22 17.96 -3.79
C ASP A 250 -1.24 17.52 -2.74
N ASN A 251 -1.85 16.35 -2.92
CA ASN A 251 -2.74 15.77 -1.91
C ASN A 251 -1.98 15.28 -0.68
N LEU A 252 -0.78 14.68 -0.85
CA LEU A 252 0.07 14.29 0.27
C LEU A 252 0.52 15.51 1.09
N TYR A 253 0.84 16.64 0.44
CA TYR A 253 1.18 17.89 1.12
C TYR A 253 0.02 18.50 1.93
N LYS A 254 -1.23 18.19 1.59
CA LYS A 254 -2.42 18.65 2.34
C LYS A 254 -2.64 17.84 3.61
N ASP A 255 -2.07 16.64 3.71
CA ASP A 255 -2.14 15.81 4.90
C ASP A 255 -1.07 16.29 5.90
N PRO A 256 -1.45 16.84 7.06
CA PRO A 256 -0.51 17.37 8.04
C PRO A 256 0.41 16.29 8.65
N ASN A 257 0.04 15.03 8.53
CA ASN A 257 0.78 13.89 9.09
C ASN A 257 1.38 12.98 8.02
N TYR A 258 1.27 13.32 6.73
CA TYR A 258 1.79 12.51 5.61
C TYR A 258 1.40 11.03 5.74
N THR A 259 0.14 10.75 6.03
CA THR A 259 -0.37 9.44 6.42
C THR A 259 -0.15 8.40 5.32
N SER A 260 0.53 7.32 5.67
CA SER A 260 0.59 6.09 4.87
C SER A 260 -0.43 5.10 5.39
N VAL A 261 -1.17 4.45 4.49
CA VAL A 261 -2.09 3.37 4.86
C VAL A 261 -1.60 2.09 4.23
N LEU A 262 -1.42 1.07 5.07
CA LEU A 262 -1.15 -0.28 4.62
C LEU A 262 -2.38 -1.15 4.89
N SER A 263 -2.63 -2.12 4.01
CA SER A 263 -3.55 -3.21 4.34
C SER A 263 -2.76 -4.47 4.67
N VAL A 264 -3.16 -5.17 5.74
CA VAL A 264 -2.61 -6.50 6.01
C VAL A 264 -3.22 -7.52 5.06
N TYR A 265 -2.47 -8.59 4.75
CA TYR A 265 -3.00 -9.68 3.94
C TYR A 265 -4.25 -10.29 4.57
N TRP A 266 -5.30 -10.49 3.76
CA TRP A 266 -6.46 -11.33 4.14
C TRP A 266 -6.94 -12.15 2.94
N ARG A 267 -7.39 -13.38 3.20
CA ARG A 267 -8.02 -14.19 2.16
C ARG A 267 -9.42 -13.66 1.88
N ILE A 268 -9.63 -13.09 0.71
CA ILE A 268 -10.98 -12.81 0.22
C ILE A 268 -11.61 -14.18 -0.07
N ARG A 269 -12.38 -14.71 0.87
CA ARG A 269 -13.17 -15.93 0.63
C ARG A 269 -14.20 -15.57 -0.46
N ARG A 270 -14.02 -16.07 -1.67
CA ARG A 270 -15.14 -16.12 -2.60
C ARG A 270 -16.17 -17.02 -1.93
N LEU A 271 -17.29 -16.45 -1.47
CA LEU A 271 -18.48 -17.21 -1.17
C LEU A 271 -18.80 -17.99 -2.46
N LYS A 272 -18.46 -19.28 -2.48
CA LYS A 272 -19.08 -20.19 -3.42
C LYS A 272 -20.54 -20.22 -2.98
N ILE A 273 -21.38 -19.38 -3.56
CA ILE A 273 -22.81 -19.57 -3.55
C ILE A 273 -22.99 -20.86 -4.34
N PHE A 274 -23.08 -21.96 -3.60
CA PHE A 274 -23.55 -23.23 -4.15
C PHE A 274 -25.00 -22.98 -4.53
N ASN A 275 -25.26 -22.65 -5.79
CA ASN A 275 -26.55 -22.89 -6.42
C ASN A 275 -26.80 -24.40 -6.42
N ARG A 276 -27.17 -24.95 -5.25
CA ARG A 276 -27.79 -26.25 -5.08
C ARG A 276 -29.30 -26.03 -4.96
N LEU A 277 -29.89 -25.66 -6.07
CA LEU A 277 -31.35 -25.78 -6.27
C LEU A 277 -31.54 -25.86 -7.77
N TRP A 278 -31.68 -27.06 -8.26
CA TRP A 278 -32.43 -27.47 -9.44
C TRP A 278 -32.00 -28.87 -9.82
N PHE A 279 -32.61 -29.83 -9.16
CA PHE A 279 -32.91 -31.16 -9.68
C PHE A 279 -33.81 -31.87 -8.66
N TYR A 280 -35.10 -31.49 -8.63
CA TYR A 280 -36.25 -32.32 -8.25
C TYR A 280 -37.49 -31.56 -8.73
N LEU A 281 -37.88 -31.80 -9.98
CA LEU A 281 -39.25 -31.93 -10.49
C LEU A 281 -39.15 -32.66 -11.82
#